data_7eb637b583fae0ce58c53df2db3a2787
#
_entry.id   7eb637b583fae0ce58c53df2db3a2787
#
_cell.length_a   1.000
_cell.length_b   1.000
_cell.length_c   1.000
_cell.angle_alpha   90.00
_cell.angle_beta   90.00
_cell.angle_gamma   90.00
#
_symmetry.space_group_name_H-M   'P 1'
#
loop_
_entity.id
_entity.type
_entity.pdbx_description
1 polymer ?
#
loop_
_entity_poly.entity_id
_entity_poly.type
_entity_poly.pdbx_seq_one_letter_code
_entity_poly.pdbx_strand_id
1 'polypeptide(L)'
;MQAKDKIYISLKDLCDKRGHVTAAELATEVNLSRQVVSHYLNRLLESRQVEKTNSRPVYWKVVGGKDGNEIKNISVDDVKLEEVQVYDDIFMKMTGANGSQKKVVEQCKAAVNYPPNGLPILITGQSGVGKSFMARLIYEYAVNQNVIDENAPFVVLNCADYANNPELLSATLLGYKKGSFTGANSDKEGLLKEADGGYIFLDEIHRLSYENQEKLFLFMDTGKYRPIGDNGWKTSKVRFVFATTENPEEVLLETFRRRITLQVSLSSVLERPLAERIEMINLFYYKEAKKINKDIYIEADVMMKLCFLKSKGNIGEISNLIQMSCANAYSKQMKNEYLKITIDEMPRNIYEQSVSKFEELTPVLIHYNSKPSQLEGINIEKKRKEVIEFLERILKIPVQKMDLSKTEYFLEFKHIVHNIKKIEQEFIINDSTLIKEIHTKVCHELMKRYGVPENEKLIYDMYLMLKLFMDNGTIDLNHEEFINFFDNVMPKSTYIAEKFQIRLGDLGISIDKCIIYIYALFLSEYIKEDVDFHGLIVAHGNSTASSIQCVANKMCNTYVFESIDMPMETSSVEVIEKVKQYLEHVN
;
A
#
# COMPACT_ATOMS: atom_id res chain seq x y z
N MET A 1 31.24 -0.27 10.51
CA MET A 1 31.05 0.66 11.64
C MET A 1 29.67 1.27 11.46
N GLN A 2 28.77 1.09 12.42
CA GLN A 2 27.40 1.60 12.29
C GLN A 2 27.38 3.14 12.34
N ALA A 3 26.40 3.78 11.69
CA ALA A 3 26.31 5.25 11.66
C ALA A 3 26.29 5.88 13.05
N LYS A 4 25.69 5.22 14.05
CA LYS A 4 25.68 5.63 15.45
C LYS A 4 27.09 5.76 16.02
N ASP A 5 27.94 4.75 15.79
CA ASP A 5 29.31 4.70 16.32
C ASP A 5 30.17 5.80 15.69
N LYS A 6 29.99 6.03 14.38
CA LYS A 6 30.68 7.09 13.65
C LYS A 6 30.35 8.48 14.21
N ILE A 7 29.06 8.74 14.47
CA ILE A 7 28.58 10.00 15.03
C ILE A 7 29.11 10.20 16.46
N TYR A 8 29.11 9.16 17.29
CA TYR A 8 29.59 9.25 18.67
C TYR A 8 31.11 9.53 18.73
N ILE A 9 31.91 8.85 17.89
CA ILE A 9 33.37 9.05 17.83
C ILE A 9 33.67 10.46 17.32
N SER A 10 33.05 10.92 16.27
CA SER A 10 33.26 12.27 15.73
C SER A 10 32.78 13.36 16.70
N LEU A 11 31.68 13.13 17.42
CA LEU A 11 31.24 14.04 18.47
C LEU A 11 32.27 14.13 19.59
N LYS A 12 32.82 12.99 20.04
CA LYS A 12 33.86 12.94 21.06
C LYS A 12 35.12 13.71 20.65
N ASP A 13 35.61 13.46 19.43
CA ASP A 13 36.79 14.13 18.89
C ASP A 13 36.60 15.66 18.74
N LEU A 14 35.39 16.10 18.36
CA LEU A 14 35.08 17.52 18.27
C LEU A 14 34.87 18.17 19.63
N CYS A 15 34.27 17.45 20.58
CA CYS A 15 34.12 17.92 21.97
C CYS A 15 35.47 18.06 22.67
N ASP A 16 36.41 17.14 22.47
CA ASP A 16 37.77 17.21 22.99
C ASP A 16 38.54 18.44 22.45
N LYS A 17 38.22 18.89 21.23
CA LYS A 17 38.85 20.07 20.60
C LYS A 17 38.17 21.40 20.96
N ARG A 18 36.82 21.41 21.11
CA ARG A 18 36.02 22.66 21.22
C ARG A 18 35.07 22.72 22.40
N GLY A 19 35.02 21.68 23.23
CA GLY A 19 34.17 21.58 24.44
C GLY A 19 32.71 21.24 24.17
N HIS A 20 32.13 21.70 23.04
CA HIS A 20 30.72 21.46 22.67
C HIS A 20 30.54 21.69 21.18
N VAL A 21 29.56 21.02 20.58
CA VAL A 21 29.33 20.98 19.11
C VAL A 21 27.85 21.05 18.79
N THR A 22 27.48 21.73 17.71
CA THR A 22 26.10 21.73 17.21
C THR A 22 25.85 20.52 16.29
N ALA A 23 24.59 20.09 16.18
CA ALA A 23 24.22 19.02 15.26
C ALA A 23 24.55 19.34 13.79
N ALA A 24 24.60 20.62 13.41
CA ALA A 24 24.95 21.05 12.05
C ALA A 24 26.46 20.87 11.79
N GLU A 25 27.32 21.27 12.71
CA GLU A 25 28.77 21.08 12.59
C GLU A 25 29.14 19.59 12.55
N LEU A 26 28.52 18.78 13.39
CA LEU A 26 28.74 17.33 13.40
C LEU A 26 28.22 16.67 12.11
N ALA A 27 27.12 17.14 11.54
CA ALA A 27 26.59 16.66 10.26
C ALA A 27 27.59 16.87 9.11
N THR A 28 28.24 18.03 9.09
CA THR A 28 29.28 18.34 8.10
C THR A 28 30.48 17.41 8.24
N GLU A 29 30.94 17.17 9.48
CA GLU A 29 32.10 16.32 9.77
C GLU A 29 31.90 14.85 9.39
N VAL A 30 30.69 14.31 9.67
CA VAL A 30 30.40 12.89 9.39
C VAL A 30 29.87 12.65 7.97
N ASN A 31 29.64 13.72 7.19
CA ASN A 31 29.03 13.72 5.85
C ASN A 31 27.65 13.02 5.86
N LEU A 32 26.81 13.38 6.82
CA LEU A 32 25.44 12.91 6.96
C LEU A 32 24.49 14.13 7.07
N SER A 33 23.20 13.93 6.79
CA SER A 33 22.23 15.00 6.98
C SER A 33 22.10 15.38 8.47
N ARG A 34 21.86 16.67 8.76
CA ARG A 34 21.65 17.18 10.13
C ARG A 34 20.55 16.42 10.87
N GLN A 35 19.52 15.97 10.17
CA GLN A 35 18.41 15.21 10.75
C GLN A 35 18.87 13.84 11.26
N VAL A 36 19.65 13.11 10.44
CA VAL A 36 20.22 11.82 10.82
C VAL A 36 21.12 11.98 12.02
N VAL A 37 21.95 13.02 12.04
CA VAL A 37 22.85 13.31 13.18
C VAL A 37 22.03 13.68 14.43
N SER A 38 21.03 14.56 14.32
CA SER A 38 20.15 14.93 15.44
C SER A 38 19.39 13.71 15.99
N HIS A 39 18.94 12.81 15.12
CA HIS A 39 18.31 11.57 15.53
C HIS A 39 19.23 10.69 16.38
N TYR A 40 20.45 10.45 15.90
CA TYR A 40 21.43 9.65 16.66
C TYR A 40 21.91 10.35 17.94
N LEU A 41 22.04 11.68 17.93
CA LEU A 41 22.37 12.46 19.14
C LEU A 41 21.27 12.34 20.21
N ASN A 42 20.01 12.39 19.82
CA ASN A 42 18.90 12.16 20.76
C ASN A 42 18.92 10.72 21.31
N ARG A 43 19.22 9.71 20.50
CA ARG A 43 19.42 8.33 20.97
C ARG A 43 20.60 8.18 21.95
N LEU A 44 21.68 8.90 21.69
CA LEU A 44 22.84 8.93 22.60
C LEU A 44 22.51 9.67 23.90
N LEU A 45 21.62 10.67 23.84
CA LEU A 45 21.09 11.37 25.02
C LEU A 45 20.21 10.43 25.85
N GLU A 46 19.32 9.69 25.24
CA GLU A 46 18.46 8.68 25.91
C GLU A 46 19.29 7.60 26.59
N SER A 47 20.41 7.18 25.98
CA SER A 47 21.38 6.24 26.57
C SER A 47 22.36 6.91 27.57
N ARG A 48 22.16 8.19 27.90
CA ARG A 48 23.00 9.00 28.82
C ARG A 48 24.47 9.07 28.40
N GLN A 49 24.77 8.92 27.14
CA GLN A 49 26.14 8.99 26.61
C GLN A 49 26.51 10.42 26.18
N VAL A 50 25.53 11.27 25.94
CA VAL A 50 25.73 12.69 25.62
C VAL A 50 24.75 13.58 26.39
N GLU A 51 25.06 14.86 26.47
CA GLU A 51 24.23 15.90 27.07
C GLU A 51 23.99 17.00 26.05
N LYS A 52 22.84 17.72 26.16
CA LYS A 52 22.53 18.89 25.34
C LYS A 52 22.19 20.09 26.21
N THR A 53 22.50 21.29 25.66
CA THR A 53 22.13 22.55 26.31
C THR A 53 20.70 22.94 25.94
N ASN A 54 20.03 23.70 26.82
CA ASN A 54 18.74 24.32 26.56
C ASN A 54 18.85 25.70 25.85
N SER A 55 20.02 25.97 25.23
CA SER A 55 20.28 27.22 24.49
C SER A 55 19.92 27.13 23.01
N ARG A 56 19.80 28.27 22.34
CA ARG A 56 19.72 28.34 20.87
C ARG A 56 20.96 29.08 20.37
N PRO A 57 21.83 28.42 19.55
CA PRO A 57 21.74 27.03 19.07
C PRO A 57 21.95 25.99 20.18
N VAL A 58 21.41 24.77 19.97
CA VAL A 58 21.59 23.62 20.89
C VAL A 58 22.99 23.06 20.70
N TYR A 59 23.76 22.95 21.80
CA TYR A 59 25.07 22.34 21.80
C TYR A 59 25.02 20.96 22.45
N TRP A 60 25.87 20.06 21.97
CA TRP A 60 26.00 18.69 22.43
C TRP A 60 27.40 18.44 22.99
N LYS A 61 27.50 17.65 24.06
CA LYS A 61 28.75 17.17 24.60
C LYS A 61 28.66 15.72 25.08
N VAL A 62 29.78 15.03 25.17
CA VAL A 62 29.87 13.65 25.66
C VAL A 62 29.91 13.65 27.19
N VAL A 63 29.14 12.76 27.83
CA VAL A 63 29.14 12.56 29.29
C VAL A 63 30.41 11.83 29.66
N GLY A 64 31.29 12.46 30.50
CA GLY A 64 32.55 11.84 30.98
C GLY A 64 33.84 12.56 30.59
N GLY A 65 33.82 13.74 29.93
CA GLY A 65 34.96 14.65 29.83
C GLY A 65 35.16 15.38 31.16
N LYS A 66 36.38 15.37 31.65
CA LYS A 66 36.77 15.90 32.97
C LYS A 66 36.20 17.29 33.23
N ASP A 67 35.25 17.38 34.14
CA ASP A 67 35.16 18.42 35.20
C ASP A 67 34.03 18.01 36.15
N GLY A 68 34.42 17.75 37.41
CA GLY A 68 33.51 17.33 38.45
C GLY A 68 32.69 18.50 38.98
N ASN A 69 31.40 18.29 39.11
CA ASN A 69 30.61 18.75 40.26
C ASN A 69 29.26 18.02 40.28
N GLU A 70 28.91 17.60 41.49
CA GLU A 70 27.72 16.83 41.85
C GLU A 70 26.42 17.51 41.42
N ILE A 71 25.50 16.73 40.83
CA ILE A 71 24.10 17.14 40.71
C ILE A 71 23.22 16.11 41.44
N LYS A 72 22.46 16.66 42.37
CA LYS A 72 21.49 16.00 43.23
C LYS A 72 20.36 15.35 42.41
N ASN A 73 19.93 14.18 42.91
CA ASN A 73 18.75 13.43 42.52
C ASN A 73 17.50 14.31 42.45
N ILE A 74 16.86 14.30 41.28
CA ILE A 74 15.44 14.65 41.14
C ILE A 74 14.76 13.41 40.54
N SER A 75 13.76 12.93 41.27
CA SER A 75 12.88 11.82 40.92
C SER A 75 12.16 12.08 39.58
N VAL A 76 12.25 11.10 38.69
CA VAL A 76 11.55 11.09 37.39
C VAL A 76 10.28 10.28 37.56
N ASP A 77 9.17 10.96 37.82
CA ASP A 77 7.84 10.47 37.56
C ASP A 77 7.15 11.44 36.59
N ASP A 78 6.49 10.86 35.60
CA ASP A 78 5.59 11.49 34.62
C ASP A 78 6.20 12.32 33.46
N VAL A 79 6.87 11.63 32.52
CA VAL A 79 6.81 12.01 31.10
C VAL A 79 6.57 10.74 30.28
N LYS A 80 5.35 10.51 29.86
CA LYS A 80 5.01 9.51 28.85
C LYS A 80 5.66 9.91 27.52
N LEU A 81 6.79 9.28 27.21
CA LEU A 81 7.42 9.36 25.89
C LEU A 81 6.62 8.48 24.92
N GLU A 82 5.87 9.09 24.02
CA GLU A 82 5.45 8.40 22.81
C GLU A 82 6.70 8.00 22.03
N GLU A 83 6.92 6.70 21.86
CA GLU A 83 7.99 6.19 20.99
C GLU A 83 7.67 6.61 19.54
N VAL A 84 8.37 7.65 19.08
CA VAL A 84 8.28 8.08 17.67
C VAL A 84 8.90 7.00 16.80
N GLN A 85 8.09 6.30 16.04
CA GLN A 85 8.56 5.43 14.97
C GLN A 85 9.21 6.30 13.90
N VAL A 86 10.50 6.14 13.69
CA VAL A 86 11.18 6.70 12.52
C VAL A 86 10.89 5.76 11.35
N TYR A 87 9.93 6.12 10.52
CA TYR A 87 9.73 5.51 9.23
C TYR A 87 10.70 6.20 8.25
N ASP A 88 11.40 5.45 7.43
CA ASP A 88 12.16 6.00 6.30
C ASP A 88 11.23 6.76 5.35
N ASP A 89 9.98 6.37 5.29
CA ASP A 89 8.89 7.04 4.58
C ASP A 89 7.69 7.25 5.53
N ILE A 90 7.28 8.51 5.68
CA ILE A 90 6.17 8.92 6.56
C ILE A 90 4.85 8.22 6.21
N PHE A 91 4.62 7.97 4.92
CA PHE A 91 3.39 7.30 4.47
C PHE A 91 3.28 5.84 4.94
N MET A 92 4.38 5.22 5.39
CA MET A 92 4.35 3.87 6.00
C MET A 92 3.59 3.81 7.33
N LYS A 93 3.23 4.96 7.91
CA LYS A 93 2.28 5.03 9.03
C LYS A 93 0.86 4.63 8.63
N MET A 94 0.56 4.61 7.32
CA MET A 94 -0.75 4.25 6.78
C MET A 94 -0.73 2.79 6.33
N THR A 95 -1.62 1.98 6.88
CA THR A 95 -1.85 0.62 6.40
C THR A 95 -2.24 0.63 4.92
N GLY A 96 -1.60 -0.21 4.13
CA GLY A 96 -1.80 -0.28 2.68
C GLY A 96 -1.03 0.76 1.85
N ALA A 97 -0.09 1.52 2.45
CA ALA A 97 0.71 2.51 1.73
C ALA A 97 1.51 1.92 0.56
N ASN A 98 2.03 0.69 0.70
CA ASN A 98 2.68 -0.09 -0.36
C ASN A 98 1.74 -1.08 -1.06
N GLY A 99 0.48 -1.13 -0.66
CA GLY A 99 -0.56 -2.02 -1.17
C GLY A 99 -1.66 -1.25 -1.90
N SER A 100 -2.91 -1.37 -1.40
CA SER A 100 -4.10 -0.80 -2.04
C SER A 100 -4.04 0.73 -2.21
N GLN A 101 -3.28 1.45 -1.38
CA GLN A 101 -3.15 2.92 -1.42
C GLN A 101 -1.85 3.39 -2.09
N LYS A 102 -1.01 2.50 -2.62
CA LYS A 102 0.31 2.83 -3.21
C LYS A 102 0.22 3.94 -4.25
N LYS A 103 -0.69 3.81 -5.22
CA LYS A 103 -0.87 4.81 -6.28
C LYS A 103 -1.24 6.19 -5.72
N VAL A 104 -2.13 6.23 -4.73
CA VAL A 104 -2.53 7.47 -4.06
C VAL A 104 -1.35 8.12 -3.34
N VAL A 105 -0.56 7.32 -2.63
CA VAL A 105 0.65 7.78 -1.92
C VAL A 105 1.67 8.36 -2.90
N GLU A 106 1.96 7.66 -4.00
CA GLU A 106 2.90 8.12 -5.03
C GLU A 106 2.44 9.43 -5.67
N GLN A 107 1.15 9.58 -5.97
CA GLN A 107 0.59 10.81 -6.50
C GLN A 107 0.69 11.97 -5.49
N CYS A 108 0.40 11.73 -4.21
CA CYS A 108 0.56 12.74 -3.17
C CYS A 108 2.02 13.18 -3.00
N LYS A 109 2.97 12.25 -3.03
CA LYS A 109 4.42 12.56 -3.00
C LYS A 109 4.83 13.43 -4.18
N ALA A 110 4.38 13.10 -5.38
CA ALA A 110 4.65 13.88 -6.58
C ALA A 110 4.09 15.30 -6.47
N ALA A 111 2.85 15.45 -5.95
CA ALA A 111 2.22 16.76 -5.76
C ALA A 111 2.95 17.63 -4.73
N VAL A 112 3.42 17.03 -3.62
CA VAL A 112 4.20 17.76 -2.60
C VAL A 112 5.51 18.28 -3.17
N ASN A 113 6.22 17.47 -3.95
CA ASN A 113 7.55 17.79 -4.49
C ASN A 113 7.51 18.67 -5.75
N TYR A 114 6.34 18.93 -6.32
CA TYR A 114 6.21 19.72 -7.56
C TYR A 114 6.58 21.19 -7.32
N PRO A 115 7.58 21.77 -8.05
CA PRO A 115 7.98 23.16 -7.87
C PRO A 115 6.97 24.16 -8.46
N PRO A 116 6.87 25.42 -7.96
CA PRO A 116 7.61 25.93 -6.81
C PRO A 116 6.92 25.69 -5.46
N ASN A 117 5.60 25.47 -5.42
CA ASN A 117 4.81 25.45 -4.18
C ASN A 117 3.98 24.16 -4.00
N GLY A 118 4.33 23.08 -4.70
CA GLY A 118 3.49 21.88 -4.73
C GLY A 118 2.19 22.08 -5.52
N LEU A 119 1.40 21.03 -5.64
CA LEU A 119 0.08 21.08 -6.27
C LEU A 119 -1.01 21.02 -5.20
N PRO A 120 -2.12 21.74 -5.37
CA PRO A 120 -3.31 21.56 -4.54
C PRO A 120 -3.87 20.13 -4.71
N ILE A 121 -4.24 19.51 -3.58
CA ILE A 121 -4.70 18.12 -3.53
C ILE A 121 -6.13 18.08 -3.05
N LEU A 122 -7.01 17.35 -3.76
CA LEU A 122 -8.36 17.01 -3.32
C LEU A 122 -8.42 15.52 -2.98
N ILE A 123 -8.76 15.21 -1.73
CA ILE A 123 -8.95 13.85 -1.25
C ILE A 123 -10.45 13.55 -1.23
N THR A 124 -10.89 12.59 -2.03
CA THR A 124 -12.27 12.10 -2.05
C THR A 124 -12.40 10.76 -1.34
N GLY A 125 -13.57 10.44 -0.88
CA GLY A 125 -13.88 9.14 -0.27
C GLY A 125 -14.93 9.24 0.82
N GLN A 126 -15.52 8.11 1.17
CA GLN A 126 -16.57 8.01 2.18
C GLN A 126 -16.14 8.59 3.53
N SER A 127 -17.11 8.85 4.41
CA SER A 127 -16.80 9.24 5.79
C SER A 127 -15.97 8.16 6.50
N GLY A 128 -15.01 8.58 7.32
CA GLY A 128 -14.21 7.66 8.15
C GLY A 128 -13.13 6.84 7.40
N VAL A 129 -12.86 7.07 6.10
CA VAL A 129 -11.81 6.33 5.35
C VAL A 129 -10.38 6.80 5.63
N GLY A 130 -10.21 7.92 6.38
CA GLY A 130 -8.90 8.44 6.75
C GLY A 130 -8.44 9.66 5.96
N LYS A 131 -9.35 10.46 5.37
CA LYS A 131 -9.00 11.68 4.60
C LYS A 131 -8.15 12.66 5.41
N SER A 132 -8.55 12.98 6.63
CA SER A 132 -7.81 13.90 7.52
C SER A 132 -6.45 13.33 7.95
N PHE A 133 -6.37 12.00 8.10
CA PHE A 133 -5.09 11.33 8.38
C PHE A 133 -4.15 11.43 7.18
N MET A 134 -4.63 11.22 5.95
CA MET A 134 -3.86 11.40 4.73
C MET A 134 -3.37 12.85 4.59
N ALA A 135 -4.22 13.85 4.85
CA ALA A 135 -3.82 15.26 4.82
C ALA A 135 -2.68 15.55 5.80
N ARG A 136 -2.72 14.94 6.98
CA ARG A 136 -1.63 15.06 7.96
C ARG A 136 -0.34 14.39 7.48
N LEU A 137 -0.42 13.21 6.88
CA LEU A 137 0.75 12.54 6.30
C LEU A 137 1.38 13.34 5.16
N ILE A 138 0.57 14.00 4.33
CA ILE A 138 1.05 14.91 3.26
C ILE A 138 1.87 16.05 3.87
N TYR A 139 1.37 16.69 4.92
CA TYR A 139 2.10 17.73 5.64
C TYR A 139 3.38 17.21 6.28
N GLU A 140 3.32 16.11 7.04
CA GLU A 140 4.49 15.50 7.70
C GLU A 140 5.54 15.09 6.66
N TYR A 141 5.13 14.59 5.49
CA TYR A 141 6.02 14.26 4.40
C TYR A 141 6.70 15.52 3.82
N ALA A 142 5.95 16.62 3.64
CA ALA A 142 6.52 17.88 3.15
C ALA A 142 7.59 18.44 4.11
N VAL A 143 7.36 18.34 5.42
CA VAL A 143 8.36 18.67 6.46
C VAL A 143 9.57 17.74 6.37
N ASN A 144 9.34 16.42 6.30
CA ASN A 144 10.42 15.43 6.26
C ASN A 144 11.32 15.57 5.02
N GLN A 145 10.74 15.97 3.88
CA GLN A 145 11.48 16.22 2.64
C GLN A 145 12.09 17.64 2.57
N ASN A 146 11.98 18.44 3.63
CA ASN A 146 12.43 19.85 3.68
C ASN A 146 11.79 20.73 2.58
N VAL A 147 10.59 20.38 2.12
CA VAL A 147 9.81 21.17 1.15
C VAL A 147 9.19 22.41 1.83
N ILE A 148 8.94 22.31 3.13
CA ILE A 148 8.52 23.38 4.03
C ILE A 148 9.37 23.35 5.30
N ASP A 149 9.37 24.46 6.05
CA ASP A 149 10.09 24.57 7.34
C ASP A 149 9.57 23.59 8.38
N GLU A 150 10.44 23.14 9.31
CA GLU A 150 10.04 22.23 10.42
C GLU A 150 8.91 22.81 11.30
N ASN A 151 8.85 24.14 11.41
CA ASN A 151 7.85 24.85 12.20
C ASN A 151 6.72 25.44 11.32
N ALA A 152 6.65 25.04 10.04
CA ALA A 152 5.58 25.50 9.16
C ALA A 152 4.22 25.11 9.72
N PRO A 153 3.22 26.01 9.69
CA PRO A 153 1.92 25.71 10.29
C PRO A 153 1.14 24.67 9.48
N PHE A 154 0.38 23.85 10.19
CA PHE A 154 -0.66 22.96 9.64
C PHE A 154 -2.01 23.38 10.22
N VAL A 155 -2.77 24.13 9.45
CA VAL A 155 -4.06 24.67 9.86
C VAL A 155 -5.18 23.77 9.35
N VAL A 156 -6.14 23.42 10.21
CA VAL A 156 -7.26 22.54 9.89
C VAL A 156 -8.57 23.31 10.08
N LEU A 157 -9.44 23.22 9.09
CA LEU A 157 -10.79 23.79 9.15
C LEU A 157 -11.80 22.78 8.60
N ASN A 158 -12.82 22.45 9.39
CA ASN A 158 -13.99 21.73 8.90
C ASN A 158 -15.04 22.73 8.39
N CYS A 159 -15.30 22.73 7.10
CA CYS A 159 -16.27 23.65 6.49
C CYS A 159 -17.71 23.35 6.93
N ALA A 160 -18.01 22.14 7.39
CA ALA A 160 -19.34 21.78 7.90
C ALA A 160 -19.73 22.56 9.16
N ASP A 161 -18.76 22.96 9.99
CA ASP A 161 -19.02 23.75 11.21
C ASP A 161 -19.61 25.14 10.89
N TYR A 162 -19.43 25.59 9.67
CA TYR A 162 -19.86 26.91 9.16
C TYR A 162 -20.97 26.82 8.09
N ALA A 163 -21.55 25.65 7.86
CA ALA A 163 -22.54 25.42 6.80
C ALA A 163 -23.73 26.39 6.86
N ASN A 164 -24.13 26.78 8.07
CA ASN A 164 -25.26 27.71 8.31
C ASN A 164 -24.82 29.19 8.38
N ASN A 165 -23.53 29.49 8.29
CA ASN A 165 -23.01 30.84 8.38
C ASN A 165 -21.81 31.06 7.44
N PRO A 166 -22.04 31.20 6.12
CA PRO A 166 -20.99 31.39 5.13
C PRO A 166 -20.15 32.66 5.33
N GLU A 167 -20.75 33.72 5.90
CA GLU A 167 -20.05 34.97 6.19
C GLU A 167 -19.02 34.79 7.31
N LEU A 168 -19.37 34.04 8.35
CA LEU A 168 -18.44 33.71 9.44
C LEU A 168 -17.30 32.86 8.91
N LEU A 169 -17.55 31.95 7.98
CA LEU A 169 -16.51 31.17 7.31
C LEU A 169 -15.55 32.08 6.53
N SER A 170 -16.09 33.04 5.74
CA SER A 170 -15.29 34.06 5.07
C SER A 170 -14.42 34.85 6.07
N ALA A 171 -15.02 35.31 7.17
CA ALA A 171 -14.32 36.04 8.21
C ALA A 171 -13.20 35.20 8.88
N THR A 172 -13.45 33.91 9.07
CA THR A 172 -12.46 32.98 9.65
C THR A 172 -11.31 32.75 8.68
N LEU A 173 -11.58 32.53 7.39
CA LEU A 173 -10.55 32.30 6.39
C LEU A 173 -9.69 33.53 6.09
N LEU A 174 -10.34 34.68 5.85
CA LEU A 174 -9.68 35.88 5.37
C LEU A 174 -9.25 36.84 6.50
N GLY A 175 -9.88 36.72 7.68
CA GLY A 175 -9.78 37.73 8.75
C GLY A 175 -10.69 38.90 8.53
N TYR A 176 -10.75 39.81 9.50
CA TYR A 176 -11.60 40.97 9.47
C TYR A 176 -11.05 42.16 10.28
N LYS A 177 -11.48 43.37 9.93
CA LYS A 177 -11.23 44.58 10.67
C LYS A 177 -12.35 44.90 11.66
N LYS A 178 -12.00 45.61 12.73
CA LYS A 178 -12.95 46.10 13.71
C LYS A 178 -14.07 46.90 12.99
N GLY A 179 -15.32 46.58 13.34
CA GLY A 179 -16.50 47.26 12.78
C GLY A 179 -16.97 46.73 11.42
N SER A 180 -16.37 45.64 10.88
CA SER A 180 -16.75 45.06 9.59
C SER A 180 -18.16 44.45 9.58
N PHE A 181 -18.61 43.98 10.72
CA PHE A 181 -19.95 43.38 10.94
C PHE A 181 -20.34 43.48 12.43
N THR A 182 -21.59 43.21 12.73
CA THR A 182 -22.10 43.19 14.12
C THR A 182 -21.37 42.15 14.95
N GLY A 183 -20.60 42.61 15.97
CA GLY A 183 -19.77 41.73 16.80
C GLY A 183 -18.28 41.78 16.48
N ALA A 184 -17.83 42.48 15.44
CA ALA A 184 -16.40 42.71 15.13
C ALA A 184 -15.79 43.76 16.06
N ASN A 185 -15.51 43.38 17.31
CA ASN A 185 -15.00 44.27 18.36
C ASN A 185 -13.49 44.62 18.23
N SER A 186 -12.74 43.77 17.53
CA SER A 186 -11.29 43.94 17.29
C SER A 186 -10.91 43.40 15.91
N ASP A 187 -9.73 43.80 15.43
CA ASP A 187 -9.13 43.19 14.25
C ASP A 187 -8.81 41.69 14.54
N LYS A 188 -9.06 40.81 13.58
CA LYS A 188 -8.69 39.41 13.67
C LYS A 188 -8.02 38.96 12.37
N GLU A 189 -6.87 38.35 12.49
CA GLU A 189 -6.22 37.68 11.35
C GLU A 189 -6.94 36.41 10.97
N GLY A 190 -6.97 36.07 9.67
CA GLY A 190 -7.61 34.87 9.15
C GLY A 190 -6.65 33.71 9.04
N LEU A 191 -7.25 32.50 8.85
CA LEU A 191 -6.49 31.24 8.72
C LEU A 191 -5.50 31.25 7.55
N LEU A 192 -5.75 32.00 6.48
CA LEU A 192 -4.79 32.16 5.38
C LEU A 192 -3.50 32.85 5.82
N LYS A 193 -3.55 33.75 6.83
CA LYS A 193 -2.34 34.33 7.42
C LYS A 193 -1.67 33.37 8.40
N GLU A 194 -2.46 32.68 9.20
CA GLU A 194 -1.97 31.68 10.15
C GLU A 194 -1.23 30.54 9.45
N ALA A 195 -1.72 30.11 8.26
CA ALA A 195 -1.13 29.05 7.45
C ALA A 195 0.06 29.49 6.58
N ASP A 196 0.53 30.74 6.70
CA ASP A 196 1.60 31.30 5.85
C ASP A 196 2.90 30.49 5.95
N GLY A 197 3.41 30.04 4.81
CA GLY A 197 4.58 29.16 4.70
C GLY A 197 4.29 27.68 4.93
N GLY A 198 3.05 27.31 5.29
CA GLY A 198 2.65 25.95 5.63
C GLY A 198 1.49 25.40 4.80
N TYR A 199 0.66 24.61 5.44
CA TYR A 199 -0.49 23.95 4.85
C TYR A 199 -1.80 24.39 5.51
N ILE A 200 -2.85 24.47 4.71
CA ILE A 200 -4.23 24.49 5.20
C ILE A 200 -4.98 23.26 4.68
N PHE A 201 -5.61 22.56 5.59
CA PHE A 201 -6.50 21.44 5.30
C PHE A 201 -7.94 21.88 5.49
N LEU A 202 -8.72 21.89 4.39
CA LEU A 202 -10.15 22.20 4.41
C LEU A 202 -10.95 20.89 4.23
N ASP A 203 -11.57 20.44 5.31
CA ASP A 203 -12.43 19.26 5.30
C ASP A 203 -13.86 19.63 4.93
N GLU A 204 -14.60 18.67 4.35
CA GLU A 204 -15.98 18.80 3.86
C GLU A 204 -16.18 20.05 2.99
N ILE A 205 -15.29 20.23 2.00
CA ILE A 205 -15.22 21.42 1.14
C ILE A 205 -16.52 21.69 0.37
N HIS A 206 -17.36 20.68 0.15
CA HIS A 206 -18.68 20.84 -0.47
C HIS A 206 -19.64 21.71 0.34
N ARG A 207 -19.31 22.02 1.60
CA ARG A 207 -20.06 22.96 2.44
C ARG A 207 -19.68 24.43 2.22
N LEU A 208 -18.66 24.70 1.40
CA LEU A 208 -18.34 26.07 1.00
C LEU A 208 -19.40 26.64 0.08
N SER A 209 -19.89 27.83 0.39
CA SER A 209 -20.71 28.60 -0.54
C SER A 209 -19.93 28.92 -1.83
N TYR A 210 -20.63 29.10 -2.93
CA TYR A 210 -20.01 29.47 -4.21
C TYR A 210 -19.14 30.72 -4.09
N GLU A 211 -19.58 31.71 -3.33
CA GLU A 211 -18.81 32.92 -3.07
C GLU A 211 -17.47 32.63 -2.35
N ASN A 212 -17.47 31.73 -1.38
CA ASN A 212 -16.25 31.32 -0.68
C ASN A 212 -15.33 30.50 -1.57
N GLN A 213 -15.89 29.67 -2.45
CA GLN A 213 -15.09 28.98 -3.47
C GLN A 213 -14.42 29.97 -4.43
N GLU A 214 -15.12 31.05 -4.86
CA GLU A 214 -14.56 32.09 -5.71
C GLU A 214 -13.42 32.87 -5.02
N LYS A 215 -13.59 33.20 -3.75
CA LYS A 215 -12.54 33.88 -2.96
C LYS A 215 -11.29 33.00 -2.80
N LEU A 216 -11.47 31.72 -2.56
CA LEU A 216 -10.36 30.77 -2.44
C LEU A 216 -9.64 30.56 -3.77
N PHE A 217 -10.36 30.40 -4.89
CA PHE A 217 -9.67 30.22 -6.16
C PHE A 217 -8.85 31.45 -6.55
N LEU A 218 -9.37 32.66 -6.29
CA LEU A 218 -8.63 33.90 -6.54
C LEU A 218 -7.34 33.98 -5.70
N PHE A 219 -7.42 33.53 -4.44
CA PHE A 219 -6.25 33.41 -3.58
C PHE A 219 -5.25 32.39 -4.11
N MET A 220 -5.71 31.20 -4.54
CA MET A 220 -4.85 30.16 -5.11
C MET A 220 -4.09 30.63 -6.36
N ASP A 221 -4.74 31.45 -7.20
CA ASP A 221 -4.13 31.98 -8.42
C ASP A 221 -3.12 33.12 -8.13
N THR A 222 -3.39 33.96 -7.14
CA THR A 222 -2.64 35.19 -6.94
C THR A 222 -1.78 35.24 -5.67
N GLY A 223 -2.05 34.37 -4.71
CA GLY A 223 -1.48 34.44 -3.35
C GLY A 223 -1.94 35.69 -2.56
N LYS A 224 -2.95 36.39 -3.06
CA LYS A 224 -3.44 37.65 -2.47
C LYS A 224 -4.86 37.51 -1.97
N TYR A 225 -5.13 38.08 -0.82
CA TYR A 225 -6.47 38.14 -0.23
C TYR A 225 -6.71 39.48 0.46
N ARG A 226 -7.97 39.74 0.75
CA ARG A 226 -8.37 40.96 1.44
C ARG A 226 -9.22 40.60 2.66
N PRO A 227 -8.82 40.98 3.88
CA PRO A 227 -9.66 40.84 5.07
C PRO A 227 -10.98 41.58 4.91
N ILE A 228 -12.03 41.09 5.55
CA ILE A 228 -13.35 41.74 5.51
C ILE A 228 -13.25 43.13 6.16
N GLY A 229 -13.75 44.15 5.44
CA GLY A 229 -13.68 45.55 5.90
C GLY A 229 -12.31 46.21 5.76
N ASP A 230 -11.35 45.56 5.13
CA ASP A 230 -10.03 46.12 4.80
C ASP A 230 -9.96 46.48 3.30
N ASN A 231 -9.34 47.63 2.97
CA ASN A 231 -9.06 48.03 1.58
C ASN A 231 -7.68 47.56 1.10
N GLY A 232 -6.81 47.08 2.01
CA GLY A 232 -5.46 46.63 1.71
C GLY A 232 -5.41 45.19 1.27
N TRP A 233 -4.59 44.90 0.24
CA TRP A 233 -4.26 43.54 -0.13
C TRP A 233 -3.20 42.95 0.82
N LYS A 234 -3.42 41.75 1.29
CA LYS A 234 -2.43 40.96 2.00
C LYS A 234 -1.98 39.77 1.12
N THR A 235 -0.80 39.26 1.38
CA THR A 235 -0.22 38.11 0.68
C THR A 235 0.10 37.01 1.67
N SER A 236 -0.05 35.76 1.24
CA SER A 236 0.36 34.60 2.00
C SER A 236 0.74 33.45 1.03
N LYS A 237 1.65 32.59 1.45
CA LYS A 237 2.07 31.40 0.70
C LYS A 237 1.53 30.16 1.41
N VAL A 238 0.42 29.65 0.95
CA VAL A 238 -0.28 28.51 1.56
C VAL A 238 -0.39 27.37 0.57
N ARG A 239 -0.11 26.16 1.04
CA ARG A 239 -0.37 24.91 0.31
C ARG A 239 -1.72 24.36 0.75
N PHE A 240 -2.49 23.85 -0.21
CA PHE A 240 -3.86 23.40 0.04
C PHE A 240 -4.00 21.88 -0.03
N VAL A 241 -4.67 21.33 0.97
CA VAL A 241 -5.27 20.00 0.92
C VAL A 241 -6.76 20.14 1.20
N PHE A 242 -7.57 19.60 0.33
CA PHE A 242 -9.03 19.62 0.42
C PHE A 242 -9.56 18.21 0.63
N ALA A 243 -10.69 18.07 1.29
CA ALA A 243 -11.40 16.80 1.39
C ALA A 243 -12.90 16.95 1.20
N THR A 244 -13.52 15.93 0.61
CA THR A 244 -14.98 15.84 0.45
C THR A 244 -15.46 14.39 0.48
N THR A 245 -16.68 14.20 0.97
CA THR A 245 -17.42 12.93 0.87
C THR A 245 -18.31 12.85 -0.37
N GLU A 246 -18.57 14.00 -1.01
CA GLU A 246 -19.47 14.13 -2.15
C GLU A 246 -18.71 14.10 -3.49
N ASN A 247 -19.44 13.89 -4.59
CA ASN A 247 -18.88 13.97 -5.94
C ASN A 247 -18.43 15.43 -6.25
N PRO A 248 -17.14 15.70 -6.46
CA PRO A 248 -16.65 17.05 -6.71
C PRO A 248 -17.25 17.71 -7.95
N GLU A 249 -17.67 16.93 -8.94
CA GLU A 249 -18.28 17.44 -10.18
C GLU A 249 -19.64 18.09 -9.95
N GLU A 250 -20.37 17.63 -8.96
CA GLU A 250 -21.72 18.10 -8.64
C GLU A 250 -21.73 19.27 -7.64
N VAL A 251 -20.72 19.33 -6.77
CA VAL A 251 -20.75 20.22 -5.59
C VAL A 251 -19.75 21.38 -5.63
N LEU A 252 -18.74 21.31 -6.51
CA LEU A 252 -17.74 22.37 -6.64
C LEU A 252 -17.90 23.14 -7.96
N LEU A 253 -17.69 24.45 -7.91
CA LEU A 253 -17.61 25.28 -9.10
C LEU A 253 -16.54 24.74 -10.06
N GLU A 254 -16.82 24.69 -11.33
CA GLU A 254 -15.86 24.25 -12.36
C GLU A 254 -14.57 25.10 -12.34
N THR A 255 -14.72 26.40 -12.14
CA THR A 255 -13.59 27.33 -12.03
C THR A 255 -12.70 27.03 -10.85
N PHE A 256 -13.26 26.67 -9.69
CA PHE A 256 -12.52 26.29 -8.50
C PHE A 256 -11.87 24.89 -8.68
N ARG A 257 -12.62 23.92 -9.20
CA ARG A 257 -12.13 22.55 -9.44
C ARG A 257 -10.93 22.53 -10.39
N ARG A 258 -10.90 23.35 -11.43
CA ARG A 258 -9.77 23.46 -12.38
C ARG A 258 -8.46 23.91 -11.72
N ARG A 259 -8.49 24.52 -10.52
CA ARG A 259 -7.28 24.91 -9.76
C ARG A 259 -6.77 23.79 -8.88
N ILE A 260 -7.58 22.76 -8.64
CA ILE A 260 -7.16 21.61 -7.85
C ILE A 260 -6.61 20.57 -8.83
N THR A 261 -5.28 20.58 -8.97
CA THR A 261 -4.58 19.83 -10.02
C THR A 261 -4.58 18.33 -9.76
N LEU A 262 -4.52 17.91 -8.50
CA LEU A 262 -4.51 16.49 -8.13
C LEU A 262 -5.79 16.13 -7.38
N GLN A 263 -6.50 15.13 -7.90
CA GLN A 263 -7.60 14.49 -7.20
C GLN A 263 -7.24 13.03 -6.93
N VAL A 264 -7.35 12.61 -5.67
CA VAL A 264 -7.13 11.22 -5.23
C VAL A 264 -8.34 10.69 -4.47
N SER A 265 -8.61 9.40 -4.59
CA SER A 265 -9.72 8.75 -3.89
C SER A 265 -9.21 7.70 -2.93
N LEU A 266 -9.65 7.76 -1.68
CA LEU A 266 -9.35 6.74 -0.67
C LEU A 266 -10.42 5.65 -0.68
N SER A 267 -9.97 4.41 -0.80
CA SER A 267 -10.84 3.23 -0.77
C SER A 267 -11.49 3.05 0.61
N SER A 268 -12.75 2.61 0.61
CA SER A 268 -13.44 2.15 1.81
C SER A 268 -12.73 0.93 2.43
N VAL A 269 -13.05 0.61 3.69
CA VAL A 269 -12.43 -0.55 4.36
C VAL A 269 -12.70 -1.85 3.62
N LEU A 270 -13.92 -2.04 3.11
CA LEU A 270 -14.31 -3.27 2.44
C LEU A 270 -13.69 -3.45 1.05
N GLU A 271 -13.25 -2.36 0.43
CA GLU A 271 -12.50 -2.39 -0.84
C GLU A 271 -11.02 -2.71 -0.64
N ARG A 272 -10.53 -2.65 0.60
CA ARG A 272 -9.13 -2.98 0.91
C ARG A 272 -8.95 -4.49 1.04
N PRO A 273 -7.77 -5.04 0.69
CA PRO A 273 -7.43 -6.43 0.92
C PRO A 273 -7.65 -6.87 2.38
N LEU A 274 -8.01 -8.14 2.60
CA LEU A 274 -8.27 -8.67 3.94
C LEU A 274 -7.04 -8.55 4.85
N ALA A 275 -5.83 -8.75 4.32
CA ALA A 275 -4.58 -8.57 5.05
C ALA A 275 -4.43 -7.15 5.62
N GLU A 276 -4.72 -6.12 4.81
CA GLU A 276 -4.66 -4.74 5.27
C GLU A 276 -5.71 -4.44 6.34
N ARG A 277 -6.89 -5.06 6.25
CA ARG A 277 -7.94 -4.92 7.27
C ARG A 277 -7.52 -5.55 8.59
N ILE A 278 -6.94 -6.76 8.55
CA ILE A 278 -6.40 -7.46 9.72
C ILE A 278 -5.27 -6.63 10.35
N GLU A 279 -4.31 -6.17 9.54
CA GLU A 279 -3.20 -5.33 10.01
C GLU A 279 -3.70 -4.06 10.69
N MET A 280 -4.68 -3.38 10.12
CA MET A 280 -5.28 -2.17 10.67
C MET A 280 -5.99 -2.44 11.99
N ILE A 281 -6.79 -3.51 12.09
CA ILE A 281 -7.49 -3.92 13.32
C ILE A 281 -6.47 -4.22 14.42
N ASN A 282 -5.43 -4.97 14.09
CA ASN A 282 -4.38 -5.32 15.04
C ASN A 282 -3.59 -4.09 15.51
N LEU A 283 -3.34 -3.13 14.61
CA LEU A 283 -2.70 -1.86 14.98
C LEU A 283 -3.58 -1.05 15.96
N PHE A 284 -4.90 -1.07 15.79
CA PHE A 284 -5.80 -0.39 16.72
C PHE A 284 -5.83 -1.09 18.07
N TYR A 285 -5.93 -2.42 18.12
CA TYR A 285 -5.84 -3.16 19.38
C TYR A 285 -4.47 -2.97 20.06
N TYR A 286 -3.39 -2.90 19.30
CA TYR A 286 -2.08 -2.60 19.87
C TYR A 286 -2.02 -1.21 20.53
N LYS A 287 -2.60 -0.19 19.91
CA LYS A 287 -2.70 1.13 20.51
C LYS A 287 -3.48 1.10 21.83
N GLU A 288 -4.56 0.33 21.90
CA GLU A 288 -5.32 0.15 23.13
C GLU A 288 -4.54 -0.69 24.17
N ALA A 289 -3.88 -1.77 23.77
CA ALA A 289 -3.02 -2.57 24.65
C ALA A 289 -1.91 -1.72 25.30
N LYS A 290 -1.29 -0.82 24.53
CA LYS A 290 -0.30 0.15 25.04
C LYS A 290 -0.90 1.11 26.07
N LYS A 291 -2.10 1.66 25.82
CA LYS A 291 -2.78 2.57 26.76
C LYS A 291 -3.11 1.89 28.09
N ILE A 292 -3.49 0.61 28.02
CA ILE A 292 -3.96 -0.15 29.18
C ILE A 292 -2.80 -0.85 29.90
N ASN A 293 -1.63 -0.97 29.25
CA ASN A 293 -0.46 -1.74 29.70
C ASN A 293 -0.78 -3.22 29.97
N LYS A 294 -1.58 -3.84 29.09
CA LYS A 294 -1.96 -5.26 29.16
C LYS A 294 -2.01 -5.87 27.77
N ASP A 295 -1.67 -7.15 27.69
CA ASP A 295 -1.87 -7.94 26.50
C ASP A 295 -3.37 -8.09 26.20
N ILE A 296 -3.72 -8.18 24.90
CA ILE A 296 -5.11 -8.34 24.46
C ILE A 296 -5.21 -9.60 23.60
N TYR A 297 -6.03 -10.54 24.06
CA TYR A 297 -6.42 -11.72 23.29
C TYR A 297 -7.76 -11.47 22.61
N ILE A 298 -7.80 -11.63 21.30
CA ILE A 298 -8.97 -11.36 20.47
C ILE A 298 -9.46 -12.67 19.89
N GLU A 299 -10.72 -13.02 20.13
CA GLU A 299 -11.33 -14.22 19.54
C GLU A 299 -11.53 -14.08 18.02
N ALA A 300 -11.50 -15.20 17.32
CA ALA A 300 -11.64 -15.28 15.86
C ALA A 300 -12.95 -14.63 15.35
N ASP A 301 -14.05 -14.85 16.08
CA ASP A 301 -15.36 -14.29 15.73
C ASP A 301 -15.36 -12.75 15.76
N VAL A 302 -14.65 -12.15 16.72
CA VAL A 302 -14.48 -10.69 16.80
C VAL A 302 -13.68 -10.17 15.62
N MET A 303 -12.56 -10.82 15.31
CA MET A 303 -11.74 -10.47 14.13
C MET A 303 -12.57 -10.55 12.85
N MET A 304 -13.34 -11.63 12.69
CA MET A 304 -14.22 -11.83 11.54
C MET A 304 -15.26 -10.71 11.41
N LYS A 305 -15.95 -10.39 12.50
CA LYS A 305 -16.97 -9.32 12.52
C LYS A 305 -16.38 -7.97 12.15
N LEU A 306 -15.20 -7.62 12.66
CA LEU A 306 -14.53 -6.36 12.37
C LEU A 306 -14.01 -6.30 10.93
N CYS A 307 -13.42 -7.39 10.43
CA CYS A 307 -12.90 -7.44 9.06
C CYS A 307 -13.98 -7.30 7.99
N PHE A 308 -15.18 -7.82 8.24
CA PHE A 308 -16.30 -7.81 7.29
C PHE A 308 -17.42 -6.84 7.67
N LEU A 309 -17.14 -5.89 8.55
CA LEU A 309 -18.10 -4.89 9.01
C LEU A 309 -18.58 -4.02 7.84
N LYS A 310 -19.87 -4.13 7.54
CA LYS A 310 -20.57 -3.24 6.60
C LYS A 310 -21.02 -1.99 7.34
N SER A 311 -20.25 -0.93 7.28
CA SER A 311 -20.45 0.28 8.04
C SER A 311 -20.23 1.53 7.20
N LYS A 312 -21.03 2.56 7.42
CA LYS A 312 -20.84 3.88 6.82
C LYS A 312 -19.68 4.66 7.44
N GLY A 313 -19.28 4.30 8.66
CA GLY A 313 -18.22 4.96 9.42
C GLY A 313 -16.81 4.45 9.13
N ASN A 314 -16.68 3.41 8.30
CA ASN A 314 -15.41 2.88 7.80
C ASN A 314 -14.35 2.64 8.91
N ILE A 315 -13.11 3.11 8.72
CA ILE A 315 -11.98 2.97 9.66
C ILE A 315 -12.30 3.62 11.01
N GLY A 316 -12.97 4.78 11.01
CA GLY A 316 -13.33 5.48 12.23
C GLY A 316 -14.26 4.66 13.11
N GLU A 317 -15.26 3.98 12.52
CA GLU A 317 -16.17 3.11 13.26
C GLU A 317 -15.47 1.87 13.81
N ILE A 318 -14.60 1.23 13.02
CA ILE A 318 -13.79 0.10 13.52
C ILE A 318 -12.94 0.52 14.72
N SER A 319 -12.28 1.67 14.64
CA SER A 319 -11.48 2.20 15.75
C SER A 319 -12.32 2.42 17.01
N ASN A 320 -13.52 2.99 16.86
CA ASN A 320 -14.44 3.22 17.98
C ASN A 320 -14.95 1.90 18.58
N LEU A 321 -15.29 0.92 17.74
CA LEU A 321 -15.74 -0.40 18.19
C LEU A 321 -14.65 -1.12 18.98
N ILE A 322 -13.42 -1.06 18.52
CA ILE A 322 -12.26 -1.63 19.21
C ILE A 322 -12.07 -0.96 20.57
N GLN A 323 -12.13 0.37 20.62
CA GLN A 323 -12.00 1.10 21.88
C GLN A 323 -13.11 0.74 22.87
N MET A 324 -14.37 0.63 22.39
CA MET A 324 -15.51 0.22 23.21
C MET A 324 -15.36 -1.21 23.72
N SER A 325 -14.94 -2.16 22.85
CA SER A 325 -14.74 -3.56 23.27
C SER A 325 -13.65 -3.68 24.34
N CYS A 326 -12.54 -2.94 24.18
CA CYS A 326 -11.48 -2.88 25.18
C CYS A 326 -11.97 -2.27 26.50
N ALA A 327 -12.76 -1.19 26.46
CA ALA A 327 -13.33 -0.57 27.66
C ALA A 327 -14.28 -1.53 28.39
N ASN A 328 -15.14 -2.23 27.64
CA ASN A 328 -16.07 -3.22 28.21
C ASN A 328 -15.32 -4.39 28.87
N ALA A 329 -14.32 -4.94 28.17
CA ALA A 329 -13.49 -6.01 28.71
C ALA A 329 -12.69 -5.54 29.94
N TYR A 330 -12.10 -4.35 29.88
CA TYR A 330 -11.30 -3.80 30.98
C TYR A 330 -12.13 -3.64 32.26
N SER A 331 -13.37 -3.15 32.16
CA SER A 331 -14.25 -2.99 33.31
C SER A 331 -14.57 -4.31 34.03
N LYS A 332 -14.67 -5.42 33.26
CA LYS A 332 -14.97 -6.76 33.79
C LYS A 332 -13.72 -7.53 34.24
N GLN A 333 -12.58 -7.26 33.63
CA GLN A 333 -11.37 -8.09 33.74
C GLN A 333 -10.16 -7.32 34.31
N MET A 334 -10.39 -6.31 35.15
CA MET A 334 -9.33 -5.46 35.71
C MET A 334 -8.17 -6.24 36.38
N LYS A 335 -8.48 -7.37 37.03
CA LYS A 335 -7.52 -8.19 37.77
C LYS A 335 -6.80 -9.24 36.93
N ASN A 336 -7.20 -9.45 35.68
CA ASN A 336 -6.59 -10.46 34.83
C ASN A 336 -5.24 -9.97 34.28
N GLU A 337 -4.32 -10.88 34.01
CA GLU A 337 -3.01 -10.56 33.42
C GLU A 337 -3.13 -10.02 32.00
N TYR A 338 -4.11 -10.48 31.24
CA TYR A 338 -4.43 -10.01 29.88
C TYR A 338 -5.93 -9.76 29.75
N LEU A 339 -6.33 -9.00 28.74
CA LEU A 339 -7.73 -8.78 28.38
C LEU A 339 -8.15 -9.79 27.31
N LYS A 340 -9.26 -10.46 27.54
CA LYS A 340 -9.90 -11.32 26.55
C LYS A 340 -11.06 -10.56 25.90
N ILE A 341 -11.00 -10.37 24.59
CA ILE A 341 -12.07 -9.76 23.80
C ILE A 341 -12.86 -10.86 23.11
N THR A 342 -14.08 -11.01 23.53
CA THR A 342 -15.06 -11.94 22.96
C THR A 342 -16.18 -11.14 22.28
N ILE A 343 -17.09 -11.82 21.64
CA ILE A 343 -18.24 -11.18 21.00
C ILE A 343 -19.14 -10.44 22.01
N ASP A 344 -19.13 -10.85 23.28
CA ASP A 344 -19.95 -10.25 24.34
C ASP A 344 -19.47 -8.85 24.75
N GLU A 345 -18.25 -8.48 24.45
CA GLU A 345 -17.69 -7.14 24.64
C GLU A 345 -18.04 -6.19 23.48
N MET A 346 -18.53 -6.73 22.37
CA MET A 346 -18.94 -5.93 21.21
C MET A 346 -20.37 -5.36 21.40
N PRO A 347 -20.67 -4.19 20.80
CA PRO A 347 -22.03 -3.65 20.77
C PRO A 347 -23.03 -4.59 20.08
N ARG A 348 -24.29 -4.62 20.55
CA ARG A 348 -25.35 -5.53 20.05
C ARG A 348 -25.58 -5.46 18.54
N ASN A 349 -25.52 -4.28 17.94
CA ASN A 349 -25.69 -4.08 16.51
C ASN A 349 -24.64 -4.83 15.66
N ILE A 350 -23.46 -5.11 16.22
CA ILE A 350 -22.40 -5.90 15.57
C ILE A 350 -22.64 -7.40 15.77
N TYR A 351 -23.14 -7.75 16.96
CA TYR A 351 -23.47 -9.14 17.30
C TYR A 351 -24.47 -9.76 16.32
N GLU A 352 -25.50 -9.01 15.94
CA GLU A 352 -26.59 -9.48 15.09
C GLU A 352 -26.25 -9.52 13.59
N GLN A 353 -25.14 -8.93 13.15
CA GLN A 353 -24.75 -9.01 11.74
C GLN A 353 -24.35 -10.44 11.37
N SER A 354 -25.11 -11.03 10.44
CA SER A 354 -24.73 -12.30 9.83
C SER A 354 -23.53 -12.11 8.93
N VAL A 355 -22.40 -12.67 9.31
CA VAL A 355 -21.25 -12.84 8.41
C VAL A 355 -21.42 -14.22 7.76
N SER A 356 -21.49 -14.28 6.42
CA SER A 356 -21.45 -15.56 5.71
C SER A 356 -20.19 -16.30 6.18
N LYS A 357 -20.29 -17.62 6.41
CA LYS A 357 -19.15 -18.45 6.84
C LYS A 357 -18.02 -18.35 5.80
N PHE A 358 -17.09 -17.47 6.07
CA PHE A 358 -15.77 -17.46 5.44
C PHE A 358 -14.82 -18.26 6.33
N GLU A 359 -13.78 -18.79 5.70
CA GLU A 359 -12.80 -19.65 6.36
C GLU A 359 -12.22 -19.03 7.63
N GLU A 360 -11.89 -19.88 8.60
CA GLU A 360 -11.54 -19.56 9.97
C GLU A 360 -10.38 -18.58 10.09
N LEU A 361 -10.69 -17.34 10.46
CA LEU A 361 -9.67 -16.48 11.03
C LEU A 361 -9.23 -17.05 12.38
N THR A 362 -7.93 -17.00 12.66
CA THR A 362 -7.40 -17.46 13.94
C THR A 362 -7.50 -16.38 15.00
N PRO A 363 -7.64 -16.74 16.29
CA PRO A 363 -7.52 -15.80 17.39
C PRO A 363 -6.16 -15.10 17.36
N VAL A 364 -6.10 -13.86 17.82
CA VAL A 364 -4.88 -13.05 17.81
C VAL A 364 -4.52 -12.62 19.23
N LEU A 365 -3.25 -12.76 19.60
CA LEU A 365 -2.71 -12.21 20.85
C LEU A 365 -1.85 -10.98 20.53
N ILE A 366 -2.24 -9.84 21.06
CA ILE A 366 -1.51 -8.58 20.93
C ILE A 366 -0.74 -8.30 22.22
N HIS A 367 0.56 -8.27 22.13
CA HIS A 367 1.44 -7.92 23.26
C HIS A 367 1.64 -6.41 23.34
N TYR A 368 1.41 -5.81 24.51
CA TYR A 368 1.55 -4.36 24.70
C TYR A 368 3.01 -3.87 24.63
N ASN A 369 3.98 -4.72 24.96
CA ASN A 369 5.42 -4.41 24.95
C ASN A 369 6.13 -4.67 23.61
N SER A 370 5.56 -5.48 22.77
CA SER A 370 6.06 -5.71 21.42
C SER A 370 5.16 -5.01 20.45
N LYS A 371 5.73 -4.15 19.58
CA LYS A 371 5.00 -3.82 18.37
C LYS A 371 4.44 -5.12 17.80
N PRO A 372 3.19 -5.14 17.32
CA PRO A 372 2.85 -6.14 16.36
C PRO A 372 4.00 -6.06 15.36
N SER A 373 4.95 -7.00 15.42
CA SER A 373 5.81 -7.30 14.28
C SER A 373 4.83 -7.19 13.14
N GLN A 374 5.11 -6.35 12.11
CA GLN A 374 4.27 -6.34 10.93
C GLN A 374 3.71 -7.74 10.89
N LEU A 375 2.46 -7.85 11.35
CA LEU A 375 1.90 -9.17 11.55
C LEU A 375 2.33 -9.84 10.30
N GLU A 376 2.85 -11.05 10.42
CA GLU A 376 2.99 -11.84 9.22
C GLU A 376 1.58 -11.96 8.63
N GLY A 377 1.01 -10.79 8.37
CA GLY A 377 -0.06 -10.53 7.46
C GLY A 377 0.49 -11.18 6.24
N ILE A 378 -0.15 -12.21 5.84
CA ILE A 378 0.22 -13.08 4.77
C ILE A 378 0.74 -12.15 3.68
N ASN A 379 2.05 -11.99 3.69
CA ASN A 379 2.71 -10.95 2.92
C ASN A 379 2.72 -11.52 1.51
N ILE A 380 1.82 -10.97 0.67
CA ILE A 380 1.75 -11.31 -0.76
C ILE A 380 3.15 -11.31 -1.35
N GLU A 381 3.98 -10.35 -0.95
CA GLU A 381 5.38 -10.24 -1.36
C GLU A 381 6.24 -11.39 -0.80
N LYS A 382 6.01 -11.83 0.43
CA LYS A 382 6.65 -13.02 1.00
C LYS A 382 6.25 -14.29 0.26
N LYS A 383 4.96 -14.42 -0.12
CA LYS A 383 4.48 -15.57 -0.90
C LYS A 383 4.99 -15.57 -2.34
N ARG A 384 5.06 -14.39 -2.94
CA ARG A 384 5.70 -14.23 -4.25
C ARG A 384 7.17 -14.63 -4.19
N LYS A 385 7.90 -14.16 -3.18
CA LYS A 385 9.29 -14.49 -2.96
C LYS A 385 9.48 -16.01 -2.71
N GLU A 386 8.58 -16.66 -1.96
CA GLU A 386 8.57 -18.11 -1.75
C GLU A 386 8.44 -18.87 -3.07
N VAL A 387 7.57 -18.42 -3.99
CA VAL A 387 7.43 -19.01 -5.33
C VAL A 387 8.70 -18.79 -6.16
N ILE A 388 9.28 -17.60 -6.14
CA ILE A 388 10.50 -17.28 -6.88
C ILE A 388 11.69 -18.10 -6.36
N GLU A 389 11.89 -18.17 -5.05
CA GLU A 389 12.94 -18.99 -4.43
C GLU A 389 12.78 -20.49 -4.75
N PHE A 390 11.53 -20.94 -4.86
CA PHE A 390 11.24 -22.30 -5.31
C PHE A 390 11.65 -22.50 -6.79
N LEU A 391 11.30 -21.57 -7.69
CA LEU A 391 11.70 -21.64 -9.10
C LEU A 391 13.23 -21.61 -9.25
N GLU A 392 13.94 -20.75 -8.52
CA GLU A 392 15.40 -20.71 -8.52
C GLU A 392 16.05 -22.01 -8.00
N ARG A 393 15.40 -22.70 -7.08
CA ARG A 393 15.88 -24.02 -6.61
C ARG A 393 15.73 -25.12 -7.65
N ILE A 394 14.66 -25.08 -8.43
CA ILE A 394 14.44 -26.03 -9.53
C ILE A 394 15.56 -25.93 -10.57
N LEU A 395 16.07 -24.74 -10.87
CA LEU A 395 17.18 -24.55 -11.81
C LEU A 395 18.48 -25.29 -11.41
N LYS A 396 18.67 -25.55 -10.13
CA LYS A 396 19.86 -26.22 -9.61
C LYS A 396 19.81 -27.75 -9.77
N ILE A 397 18.71 -28.28 -10.25
CA ILE A 397 18.56 -29.72 -10.51
C ILE A 397 19.37 -30.08 -11.76
N PRO A 398 20.20 -31.13 -11.74
CA PRO A 398 20.92 -31.57 -12.94
C PRO A 398 19.93 -31.88 -14.06
N VAL A 399 20.16 -31.25 -15.21
CA VAL A 399 19.31 -31.41 -16.39
C VAL A 399 19.44 -32.85 -16.90
N GLN A 400 18.50 -33.70 -16.54
CA GLN A 400 18.23 -34.98 -17.19
C GLN A 400 16.76 -34.97 -17.55
N LYS A 401 16.38 -35.63 -18.66
CA LYS A 401 14.97 -35.83 -19.01
C LYS A 401 14.25 -36.46 -17.82
N MET A 402 13.53 -35.67 -17.06
CA MET A 402 12.88 -36.06 -15.83
C MET A 402 11.42 -35.61 -15.87
N ASP A 403 10.53 -36.55 -15.57
CA ASP A 403 9.12 -36.21 -15.37
C ASP A 403 8.96 -35.49 -14.01
N LEU A 404 9.04 -34.18 -14.05
CA LEU A 404 8.92 -33.34 -12.84
C LEU A 404 7.62 -33.57 -12.08
N SER A 405 6.54 -34.00 -12.76
CA SER A 405 5.25 -34.27 -12.11
C SER A 405 5.31 -35.40 -11.08
N LYS A 406 6.34 -36.27 -11.15
CA LYS A 406 6.57 -37.41 -10.25
C LYS A 406 7.64 -37.16 -9.18
N THR A 407 8.12 -35.95 -9.05
CA THR A 407 9.21 -35.60 -8.13
C THR A 407 8.72 -34.99 -6.82
N GLU A 408 9.59 -34.96 -5.81
CA GLU A 408 9.34 -34.22 -4.55
C GLU A 408 9.16 -32.71 -4.77
N TYR A 409 9.81 -32.14 -5.78
CA TYR A 409 9.66 -30.72 -6.14
C TYR A 409 8.24 -30.39 -6.59
N PHE A 410 7.57 -31.29 -7.29
CA PHE A 410 6.19 -31.10 -7.69
C PHE A 410 5.23 -31.15 -6.50
N LEU A 411 5.50 -32.00 -5.52
CA LEU A 411 4.77 -32.03 -4.25
C LEU A 411 4.98 -30.73 -3.46
N GLU A 412 6.21 -30.21 -3.44
CA GLU A 412 6.52 -28.92 -2.83
C GLU A 412 5.75 -27.78 -3.54
N PHE A 413 5.74 -27.75 -4.87
CA PHE A 413 4.95 -26.79 -5.64
C PHE A 413 3.46 -26.85 -5.28
N LYS A 414 2.86 -28.04 -5.23
CA LYS A 414 1.46 -28.21 -4.80
C LYS A 414 1.22 -27.71 -3.37
N HIS A 415 2.19 -27.88 -2.48
CA HIS A 415 2.10 -27.36 -1.12
C HIS A 415 2.16 -25.81 -1.09
N ILE A 416 3.02 -25.20 -1.90
CA ILE A 416 3.08 -23.73 -2.05
C ILE A 416 1.73 -23.20 -2.58
N VAL A 417 1.19 -23.82 -3.64
CA VAL A 417 -0.13 -23.46 -4.19
C VAL A 417 -1.23 -23.59 -3.13
N HIS A 418 -1.23 -24.67 -2.36
CA HIS A 418 -2.18 -24.87 -1.26
C HIS A 418 -2.07 -23.78 -0.19
N ASN A 419 -0.85 -23.35 0.17
CA ASN A 419 -0.64 -22.28 1.12
C ASN A 419 -1.08 -20.91 0.56
N ILE A 420 -0.96 -20.68 -0.75
CA ILE A 420 -1.46 -19.49 -1.43
C ILE A 420 -2.99 -19.49 -1.42
N LYS A 421 -3.65 -20.64 -1.59
CA LYS A 421 -5.11 -20.74 -1.46
C LYS A 421 -5.64 -20.32 -0.10
N LYS A 422 -4.92 -20.62 0.97
CA LYS A 422 -5.33 -20.20 2.33
C LYS A 422 -5.40 -18.69 2.48
N ILE A 423 -4.70 -17.96 1.62
CA ILE A 423 -4.66 -16.50 1.60
C ILE A 423 -5.42 -15.90 0.41
N GLU A 424 -6.13 -16.74 -0.32
CA GLU A 424 -6.87 -16.39 -1.53
C GLU A 424 -7.77 -15.18 -1.36
N GLN A 425 -8.46 -15.07 -0.23
CA GLN A 425 -9.36 -13.95 0.06
C GLN A 425 -8.64 -12.59 0.05
N GLU A 426 -7.33 -12.56 0.21
CA GLU A 426 -6.54 -11.34 0.16
C GLU A 426 -6.33 -10.82 -1.26
N PHE A 427 -6.37 -11.72 -2.26
CA PHE A 427 -6.20 -11.35 -3.67
C PHE A 427 -7.52 -10.97 -4.35
N ILE A 428 -8.64 -11.52 -3.88
CA ILE A 428 -9.92 -11.51 -4.63
C ILE A 428 -10.78 -10.29 -4.32
N ILE A 429 -10.54 -9.58 -3.21
CA ILE A 429 -11.42 -8.51 -2.75
C ILE A 429 -11.46 -7.31 -3.70
N ASN A 430 -10.42 -7.09 -4.50
CA ASN A 430 -10.37 -6.03 -5.53
C ASN A 430 -10.46 -6.60 -6.95
N ASP A 431 -11.03 -7.80 -7.11
CA ASP A 431 -11.04 -8.45 -8.39
C ASP A 431 -12.08 -7.87 -9.34
N SER A 432 -11.63 -7.40 -10.49
CA SER A 432 -12.55 -7.22 -11.59
C SER A 432 -13.00 -8.62 -12.03
N THR A 433 -14.27 -8.93 -11.88
CA THR A 433 -14.90 -10.14 -12.42
C THR A 433 -14.51 -10.38 -13.88
N LEU A 434 -14.20 -9.32 -14.61
CA LEU A 434 -13.75 -9.31 -15.99
C LEU A 434 -12.42 -10.07 -16.20
N ILE A 435 -11.39 -9.85 -15.36
CA ILE A 435 -10.08 -10.52 -15.53
C ILE A 435 -10.23 -12.01 -15.28
N LYS A 436 -10.99 -12.40 -14.26
CA LYS A 436 -11.29 -13.80 -13.97
C LYS A 436 -12.05 -14.48 -15.13
N GLU A 437 -13.05 -13.80 -15.69
CA GLU A 437 -13.80 -14.29 -16.84
C GLU A 437 -12.92 -14.46 -18.08
N ILE A 438 -12.05 -13.48 -18.37
CA ILE A 438 -11.11 -13.55 -19.50
C ILE A 438 -10.14 -14.71 -19.29
N HIS A 439 -9.52 -14.82 -18.11
CA HIS A 439 -8.60 -15.90 -17.80
C HIS A 439 -9.28 -17.28 -17.92
N THR A 440 -10.47 -17.45 -17.35
CA THR A 440 -11.24 -18.69 -17.42
C THR A 440 -11.55 -19.09 -18.86
N LYS A 441 -11.97 -18.13 -19.70
CA LYS A 441 -12.24 -18.37 -21.13
C LYS A 441 -10.98 -18.81 -21.88
N VAL A 442 -9.84 -18.12 -21.64
CA VAL A 442 -8.55 -18.49 -22.25
C VAL A 442 -8.11 -19.88 -21.81
N CYS A 443 -8.27 -20.21 -20.53
CA CYS A 443 -7.95 -21.54 -20.02
C CYS A 443 -8.80 -22.62 -20.70
N HIS A 444 -10.13 -22.46 -20.79
CA HIS A 444 -10.99 -23.42 -21.49
C HIS A 444 -10.63 -23.59 -22.96
N GLU A 445 -10.38 -22.47 -23.67
CA GLU A 445 -9.98 -22.48 -25.08
C GLU A 445 -8.69 -23.30 -25.28
N LEU A 446 -7.63 -22.97 -24.55
CA LEU A 446 -6.31 -23.56 -24.73
C LEU A 446 -6.23 -24.99 -24.17
N MET A 447 -6.84 -25.28 -23.00
CA MET A 447 -6.88 -26.64 -22.46
C MET A 447 -7.58 -27.59 -23.43
N LYS A 448 -8.71 -27.18 -24.01
CA LYS A 448 -9.41 -27.95 -25.02
C LYS A 448 -8.55 -28.16 -26.28
N ARG A 449 -7.84 -27.14 -26.73
CA ARG A 449 -6.96 -27.19 -27.91
C ARG A 449 -5.79 -28.17 -27.74
N TYR A 450 -5.20 -28.18 -26.56
CA TYR A 450 -4.00 -28.98 -26.27
C TYR A 450 -4.28 -30.31 -25.55
N GLY A 451 -5.54 -30.70 -25.45
CA GLY A 451 -5.92 -31.99 -24.85
C GLY A 451 -5.73 -32.08 -23.33
N VAL A 452 -5.63 -30.94 -22.66
CA VAL A 452 -5.61 -30.89 -21.19
C VAL A 452 -7.05 -31.05 -20.68
N PRO A 453 -7.31 -31.93 -19.71
CA PRO A 453 -8.65 -32.08 -19.14
C PRO A 453 -9.16 -30.78 -18.54
N GLU A 454 -10.38 -30.40 -18.87
CA GLU A 454 -11.04 -29.26 -18.24
C GLU A 454 -11.23 -29.51 -16.75
N ASN A 455 -10.53 -28.74 -15.93
CA ASN A 455 -10.54 -28.88 -14.47
C ASN A 455 -10.66 -27.48 -13.84
N GLU A 456 -11.84 -27.18 -13.31
CA GLU A 456 -12.14 -25.89 -12.68
C GLU A 456 -11.17 -25.56 -11.53
N LYS A 457 -10.72 -26.58 -10.79
CA LYS A 457 -9.74 -26.40 -9.72
C LYS A 457 -8.39 -25.97 -10.27
N LEU A 458 -7.95 -26.57 -11.39
CA LEU A 458 -6.68 -26.22 -12.04
C LEU A 458 -6.76 -24.78 -12.60
N ILE A 459 -7.86 -24.44 -13.30
CA ILE A 459 -8.10 -23.08 -13.83
C ILE A 459 -8.04 -22.06 -12.71
N TYR A 460 -8.66 -22.38 -11.59
CA TYR A 460 -8.66 -21.52 -10.42
C TYR A 460 -7.26 -21.37 -9.78
N ASP A 461 -6.49 -22.44 -9.66
CA ASP A 461 -5.13 -22.41 -9.15
C ASP A 461 -4.20 -21.58 -10.05
N MET A 462 -4.33 -21.72 -11.37
CA MET A 462 -3.62 -20.90 -12.35
C MET A 462 -4.02 -19.41 -12.22
N TYR A 463 -5.30 -19.13 -12.00
CA TYR A 463 -5.78 -17.76 -11.78
C TYR A 463 -5.21 -17.11 -10.52
N LEU A 464 -5.12 -17.85 -9.41
CA LEU A 464 -4.51 -17.35 -8.18
C LEU A 464 -3.04 -16.97 -8.38
N MET A 465 -2.30 -17.81 -9.11
CA MET A 465 -0.91 -17.50 -9.45
C MET A 465 -0.81 -16.29 -10.37
N LEU A 466 -1.69 -16.17 -11.35
CA LEU A 466 -1.76 -14.97 -12.18
C LEU A 466 -1.92 -13.72 -11.32
N LYS A 467 -2.88 -13.71 -10.40
CA LYS A 467 -3.14 -12.57 -9.50
C LYS A 467 -1.94 -12.26 -8.60
N LEU A 468 -1.24 -13.27 -8.13
CA LEU A 468 -0.03 -13.08 -7.32
C LEU A 468 1.04 -12.26 -8.06
N PHE A 469 1.10 -12.33 -9.39
CA PHE A 469 2.15 -11.73 -10.22
C PHE A 469 1.67 -10.58 -11.13
N MET A 470 0.38 -10.23 -11.15
CA MET A 470 -0.17 -9.22 -12.08
C MET A 470 0.26 -7.78 -11.81
N ASP A 471 0.35 -7.34 -10.57
CA ASP A 471 0.32 -5.90 -10.24
C ASP A 471 1.64 -5.31 -9.73
N ASN A 472 2.79 -6.00 -9.84
CA ASN A 472 3.95 -5.62 -9.04
C ASN A 472 5.30 -5.55 -9.79
N GLY A 473 5.36 -4.89 -10.93
CA GLY A 473 6.61 -4.61 -11.62
C GLY A 473 7.33 -5.86 -12.16
N THR A 474 8.32 -5.66 -13.00
CA THR A 474 9.17 -6.73 -13.54
C THR A 474 9.99 -7.37 -12.42
N ILE A 475 9.90 -8.69 -12.32
CA ILE A 475 10.75 -9.48 -11.43
C ILE A 475 12.10 -9.64 -12.09
N ASP A 476 13.17 -9.37 -11.35
CA ASP A 476 14.53 -9.53 -11.84
C ASP A 476 14.94 -11.03 -11.78
N LEU A 477 14.46 -11.80 -12.75
CA LEU A 477 14.85 -13.20 -12.96
C LEU A 477 15.81 -13.29 -14.14
N ASN A 478 16.78 -14.22 -14.05
CA ASN A 478 17.60 -14.57 -15.21
C ASN A 478 16.78 -15.43 -16.19
N HIS A 479 15.91 -14.79 -16.96
CA HIS A 479 14.98 -15.46 -17.86
C HIS A 479 15.68 -16.40 -18.86
N GLU A 480 16.90 -16.13 -19.29
CA GLU A 480 17.65 -16.97 -20.21
C GLU A 480 17.96 -18.36 -19.58
N GLU A 481 18.34 -18.39 -18.31
CA GLU A 481 18.61 -19.62 -17.59
C GLU A 481 17.31 -20.43 -17.37
N PHE A 482 16.19 -19.75 -17.07
CA PHE A 482 14.88 -20.38 -16.93
C PHE A 482 14.39 -20.99 -18.25
N ILE A 483 14.47 -20.24 -19.36
CA ILE A 483 14.08 -20.74 -20.67
C ILE A 483 14.88 -22.01 -20.99
N ASN A 484 16.22 -21.94 -20.88
CA ASN A 484 17.07 -23.08 -21.16
C ASN A 484 16.73 -24.32 -20.31
N PHE A 485 16.41 -24.12 -19.03
CA PHE A 485 16.02 -25.24 -18.16
C PHE A 485 14.67 -25.84 -18.56
N PHE A 486 13.66 -25.00 -18.68
CA PHE A 486 12.29 -25.45 -18.94
C PHE A 486 12.12 -26.06 -20.33
N ASP A 487 12.79 -25.52 -21.35
CA ASP A 487 12.79 -26.06 -22.71
C ASP A 487 13.50 -27.44 -22.77
N ASN A 488 14.48 -27.70 -21.90
CA ASN A 488 15.13 -29.00 -21.84
C ASN A 488 14.36 -30.03 -21.03
N VAL A 489 13.66 -29.62 -19.97
CA VAL A 489 12.98 -30.53 -19.04
C VAL A 489 11.53 -30.77 -19.42
N MET A 490 10.80 -29.72 -19.84
CA MET A 490 9.37 -29.78 -20.16
C MET A 490 8.98 -28.89 -21.34
N PRO A 491 9.55 -29.11 -22.52
CA PRO A 491 9.40 -28.24 -23.69
C PRO A 491 7.94 -28.04 -24.12
N LYS A 492 7.11 -29.09 -24.05
CA LYS A 492 5.70 -29.03 -24.47
C LYS A 492 4.85 -28.22 -23.51
N SER A 493 5.02 -28.45 -22.21
CA SER A 493 4.31 -27.69 -21.17
C SER A 493 4.71 -26.22 -21.21
N THR A 494 6.00 -25.92 -21.46
CA THR A 494 6.51 -24.53 -21.62
C THR A 494 5.90 -23.87 -22.84
N TYR A 495 5.92 -24.53 -23.99
CA TYR A 495 5.31 -24.02 -25.23
C TYR A 495 3.82 -23.69 -25.06
N ILE A 496 3.06 -24.56 -24.42
CA ILE A 496 1.64 -24.30 -24.16
C ILE A 496 1.48 -23.13 -23.18
N ALA A 497 2.29 -23.04 -22.15
CA ALA A 497 2.27 -21.94 -21.18
C ALA A 497 2.56 -20.59 -21.84
N GLU A 498 3.48 -20.54 -22.81
CA GLU A 498 3.71 -19.35 -23.63
C GLU A 498 2.48 -18.93 -24.43
N LYS A 499 1.71 -19.90 -24.99
CA LYS A 499 0.45 -19.59 -25.68
C LYS A 499 -0.58 -18.97 -24.73
N PHE A 500 -0.63 -19.39 -23.45
CA PHE A 500 -1.46 -18.74 -22.44
C PHE A 500 -1.02 -17.28 -22.20
N GLN A 501 0.26 -17.03 -22.04
CA GLN A 501 0.80 -15.70 -21.82
C GLN A 501 0.50 -14.77 -23.01
N ILE A 502 0.77 -15.23 -24.25
CA ILE A 502 0.51 -14.46 -25.47
C ILE A 502 -0.99 -14.14 -25.56
N ARG A 503 -1.86 -15.14 -25.38
CA ARG A 503 -3.30 -14.97 -25.52
C ARG A 503 -3.90 -14.02 -24.47
N LEU A 504 -3.41 -14.05 -23.24
CA LEU A 504 -3.79 -13.11 -22.20
C LEU A 504 -3.27 -11.70 -22.51
N GLY A 505 -2.05 -11.58 -23.06
CA GLY A 505 -1.47 -10.32 -23.53
C GLY A 505 -2.29 -9.67 -24.66
N ASP A 506 -2.75 -10.46 -25.65
CA ASP A 506 -3.63 -10.01 -26.74
C ASP A 506 -4.95 -9.42 -26.22
N LEU A 507 -5.41 -9.88 -25.08
CA LEU A 507 -6.63 -9.42 -24.41
C LEU A 507 -6.37 -8.28 -23.40
N GLY A 508 -5.15 -7.72 -23.40
CA GLY A 508 -4.78 -6.55 -22.60
C GLY A 508 -4.39 -6.85 -21.16
N ILE A 509 -4.13 -8.12 -20.80
CA ILE A 509 -3.64 -8.51 -19.48
C ILE A 509 -2.12 -8.55 -19.53
N SER A 510 -1.47 -7.54 -18.95
CA SER A 510 0.00 -7.53 -18.81
C SER A 510 0.45 -8.48 -17.69
N ILE A 511 1.36 -9.40 -18.02
CA ILE A 511 1.79 -10.47 -17.12
C ILE A 511 3.31 -10.57 -17.13
N ASP A 512 3.91 -10.80 -15.97
CA ASP A 512 5.32 -11.12 -15.85
C ASP A 512 5.64 -12.48 -16.50
N LYS A 513 6.80 -12.58 -17.14
CA LYS A 513 7.23 -13.83 -17.83
C LYS A 513 7.38 -15.04 -16.89
N CYS A 514 7.56 -14.84 -15.59
CA CYS A 514 7.65 -15.94 -14.63
C CYS A 514 6.38 -16.83 -14.61
N ILE A 515 5.24 -16.27 -15.04
CA ILE A 515 3.98 -17.02 -15.19
C ILE A 515 4.11 -18.19 -16.18
N ILE A 516 4.94 -18.07 -17.21
CA ILE A 516 5.19 -19.16 -18.17
C ILE A 516 5.68 -20.39 -17.41
N TYR A 517 6.68 -20.22 -16.55
CA TYR A 517 7.28 -21.33 -15.80
C TYR A 517 6.31 -21.94 -14.77
N ILE A 518 5.53 -21.09 -14.12
CA ILE A 518 4.49 -21.52 -13.18
C ILE A 518 3.38 -22.30 -13.91
N TYR A 519 2.94 -21.82 -15.08
CA TYR A 519 1.92 -22.51 -15.87
C TYR A 519 2.45 -23.80 -16.47
N ALA A 520 3.71 -23.83 -16.91
CA ALA A 520 4.35 -25.06 -17.37
C ALA A 520 4.36 -26.14 -16.27
N LEU A 521 4.64 -25.77 -15.01
CA LEU A 521 4.56 -26.70 -13.88
C LEU A 521 3.14 -27.24 -13.66
N PHE A 522 2.10 -26.42 -13.77
CA PHE A 522 0.71 -26.90 -13.68
C PHE A 522 0.36 -27.85 -14.82
N LEU A 523 0.81 -27.54 -16.03
CA LEU A 523 0.49 -28.30 -17.24
C LEU A 523 1.25 -29.64 -17.30
N SER A 524 2.44 -29.72 -16.69
CA SER A 524 3.29 -30.94 -16.70
C SER A 524 2.62 -32.16 -16.08
N GLU A 525 1.58 -31.98 -15.26
CA GLU A 525 0.77 -33.10 -14.72
C GLU A 525 -0.12 -33.73 -15.81
N TYR A 526 -0.44 -32.99 -16.86
CA TYR A 526 -1.40 -33.42 -17.88
C TYR A 526 -0.77 -33.60 -19.26
N ILE A 527 0.39 -33.03 -19.51
CA ILE A 527 1.11 -33.07 -20.77
C ILE A 527 2.23 -34.10 -20.67
N LYS A 528 2.26 -35.07 -21.61
CA LYS A 528 3.32 -36.06 -21.72
C LYS A 528 4.47 -35.46 -22.52
N GLU A 529 5.60 -35.23 -21.89
CA GLU A 529 6.79 -34.64 -22.53
C GLU A 529 7.52 -35.64 -23.46
N ASP A 530 7.37 -36.95 -23.24
CA ASP A 530 8.07 -38.05 -23.91
C ASP A 530 7.28 -38.71 -25.06
N VAL A 531 6.39 -37.96 -25.72
CA VAL A 531 5.67 -38.47 -26.89
C VAL A 531 6.59 -38.47 -28.12
N ASP A 532 6.72 -39.66 -28.76
CA ASP A 532 7.68 -39.93 -29.82
C ASP A 532 7.40 -39.26 -31.17
N PHE A 533 6.24 -38.65 -31.37
CA PHE A 533 5.91 -37.92 -32.58
C PHE A 533 5.00 -36.71 -32.34
N HIS A 534 5.15 -35.73 -33.24
CA HIS A 534 4.27 -34.57 -33.34
C HIS A 534 3.68 -34.49 -34.73
N GLY A 535 2.40 -34.17 -34.79
CA GLY A 535 1.67 -33.94 -36.04
C GLY A 535 1.32 -32.45 -36.24
N LEU A 536 1.48 -31.96 -37.43
CA LEU A 536 1.01 -30.64 -37.82
C LEU A 536 -0.20 -30.77 -38.75
N ILE A 537 -1.34 -30.18 -38.36
CA ILE A 537 -2.57 -30.13 -39.11
C ILE A 537 -2.67 -28.78 -39.82
N VAL A 538 -2.67 -28.78 -41.13
CA VAL A 538 -2.79 -27.59 -41.95
C VAL A 538 -4.06 -27.70 -42.77
N ALA A 539 -4.99 -26.76 -42.65
CA ALA A 539 -6.26 -26.80 -43.39
C ALA A 539 -6.75 -25.40 -43.78
N HIS A 540 -7.44 -25.33 -44.92
CA HIS A 540 -8.14 -24.12 -45.34
C HIS A 540 -9.34 -23.83 -44.44
N GLY A 541 -9.51 -22.55 -44.09
CA GLY A 541 -10.57 -22.03 -43.25
C GLY A 541 -10.05 -21.32 -42.01
N ASN A 542 -10.91 -20.56 -41.33
CA ASN A 542 -10.52 -19.73 -40.17
C ASN A 542 -10.37 -20.52 -38.87
N SER A 543 -10.88 -21.77 -38.84
CA SER A 543 -10.84 -22.62 -37.64
C SER A 543 -10.89 -24.12 -37.93
N THR A 544 -10.63 -24.54 -39.17
CA THR A 544 -10.76 -25.94 -39.58
C THR A 544 -9.64 -26.78 -38.97
N ALA A 545 -8.38 -26.35 -39.10
CA ALA A 545 -7.24 -27.07 -38.58
C ALA A 545 -7.29 -27.10 -37.03
N SER A 546 -7.59 -25.96 -36.41
CA SER A 546 -7.68 -25.85 -34.94
C SER A 546 -8.83 -26.69 -34.35
N SER A 547 -9.96 -26.84 -35.07
CA SER A 547 -11.05 -27.71 -34.66
C SER A 547 -10.63 -29.19 -34.71
N ILE A 548 -9.92 -29.61 -35.78
CA ILE A 548 -9.38 -30.97 -35.88
C ILE A 548 -8.33 -31.23 -34.80
N GLN A 549 -7.44 -30.27 -34.54
CA GLN A 549 -6.45 -30.33 -33.46
C GLN A 549 -7.11 -30.60 -32.12
N CYS A 550 -8.17 -29.85 -31.77
CA CYS A 550 -8.90 -30.04 -30.51
C CYS A 550 -9.41 -31.48 -30.36
N VAL A 551 -9.98 -32.04 -31.40
CA VAL A 551 -10.50 -33.42 -31.38
C VAL A 551 -9.36 -34.45 -31.29
N ALA A 552 -8.31 -34.27 -32.07
CA ALA A 552 -7.17 -35.17 -32.11
C ALA A 552 -6.43 -35.20 -30.78
N ASN A 553 -6.09 -34.05 -30.21
CA ASN A 553 -5.43 -33.98 -28.91
C ASN A 553 -6.30 -34.52 -27.76
N LYS A 554 -7.62 -34.27 -27.83
CA LYS A 554 -8.55 -34.86 -26.86
C LYS A 554 -8.60 -36.39 -26.94
N MET A 555 -8.56 -36.96 -28.14
CA MET A 555 -8.51 -38.43 -28.35
C MET A 555 -7.21 -39.02 -27.83
N CYS A 556 -6.09 -38.30 -27.97
CA CYS A 556 -4.79 -38.70 -27.45
C CYS A 556 -4.66 -38.47 -25.93
N ASN A 557 -5.55 -37.68 -25.37
CA ASN A 557 -5.52 -37.24 -23.96
C ASN A 557 -4.18 -36.58 -23.57
N THR A 558 -3.55 -35.91 -24.52
CA THR A 558 -2.31 -35.11 -24.38
C THR A 558 -2.06 -34.30 -25.65
N TYR A 559 -1.09 -33.40 -25.60
CA TYR A 559 -0.67 -32.60 -26.75
C TYR A 559 0.22 -33.43 -27.70
N VAL A 560 -0.28 -33.67 -28.91
CA VAL A 560 0.42 -34.40 -29.99
C VAL A 560 0.36 -33.59 -31.29
N PHE A 561 -0.74 -32.89 -31.53
CA PHE A 561 -0.98 -32.18 -32.78
C PHE A 561 -1.01 -30.66 -32.59
N GLU A 562 -0.32 -29.92 -33.49
CA GLU A 562 -0.43 -28.47 -33.65
C GLU A 562 -1.26 -28.17 -34.92
N SER A 563 -1.78 -26.95 -35.04
CA SER A 563 -2.60 -26.56 -36.18
C SER A 563 -2.23 -25.22 -36.79
N ILE A 564 -2.35 -25.15 -38.12
CA ILE A 564 -2.27 -23.91 -38.88
C ILE A 564 -3.58 -23.77 -39.68
N ASP A 565 -4.43 -22.84 -39.27
CA ASP A 565 -5.59 -22.42 -40.05
C ASP A 565 -5.13 -21.49 -41.17
N MET A 566 -5.64 -21.73 -42.37
CA MET A 566 -5.39 -20.92 -43.57
C MET A 566 -6.67 -20.21 -43.98
N PRO A 567 -6.96 -18.99 -43.52
CA PRO A 567 -7.98 -18.13 -44.12
C PRO A 567 -7.78 -17.99 -45.62
N MET A 568 -8.85 -17.71 -46.37
CA MET A 568 -8.78 -17.60 -47.82
C MET A 568 -7.75 -16.59 -48.36
N GLU A 569 -7.38 -15.63 -47.51
CA GLU A 569 -6.43 -14.55 -47.84
C GLU A 569 -4.99 -14.90 -47.48
N THR A 570 -4.72 -16.04 -46.81
CA THR A 570 -3.38 -16.43 -46.38
C THR A 570 -2.52 -16.91 -47.54
N SER A 571 -1.38 -16.30 -47.74
CA SER A 571 -0.43 -16.69 -48.78
C SER A 571 0.28 -18.01 -48.43
N SER A 572 0.69 -18.77 -49.45
CA SER A 572 1.50 -19.98 -49.27
C SER A 572 2.85 -19.70 -48.57
N VAL A 573 3.39 -18.50 -48.74
CA VAL A 573 4.65 -18.07 -48.08
C VAL A 573 4.46 -17.97 -46.58
N GLU A 574 3.36 -17.34 -46.12
CA GLU A 574 3.04 -17.24 -44.69
C GLU A 574 2.83 -18.60 -44.02
N VAL A 575 2.22 -19.53 -44.76
CA VAL A 575 2.03 -20.91 -44.27
C VAL A 575 3.37 -21.62 -44.09
N ILE A 576 4.26 -21.50 -45.10
CA ILE A 576 5.59 -22.09 -45.06
C ILE A 576 6.40 -21.51 -43.91
N GLU A 577 6.29 -20.23 -43.61
CA GLU A 577 6.99 -19.57 -42.52
C GLU A 577 6.49 -20.05 -41.14
N LYS A 578 5.17 -20.19 -40.97
CA LYS A 578 4.57 -20.77 -39.78
C LYS A 578 4.96 -22.25 -39.57
N VAL A 579 5.03 -23.02 -40.67
CA VAL A 579 5.52 -24.42 -40.61
C VAL A 579 6.97 -24.48 -40.20
N LYS A 580 7.83 -23.59 -40.71
CA LYS A 580 9.25 -23.51 -40.31
C LYS A 580 9.39 -23.17 -38.84
N GLN A 581 8.70 -22.15 -38.36
CA GLN A 581 8.67 -21.79 -36.92
C GLN A 581 8.23 -22.96 -36.04
N TYR A 582 7.22 -23.72 -36.47
CA TYR A 582 6.83 -24.92 -35.75
C TYR A 582 7.93 -25.99 -35.71
N LEU A 583 8.59 -26.24 -36.84
CA LEU A 583 9.66 -27.24 -36.93
C LEU A 583 10.92 -26.86 -36.12
N GLU A 584 11.19 -25.58 -35.95
CA GLU A 584 12.27 -25.06 -35.10
C GLU A 584 11.99 -25.33 -33.60
N HIS A 585 10.71 -25.37 -33.20
CA HIS A 585 10.33 -25.68 -31.83
C HIS A 585 10.25 -27.19 -31.51
N VAL A 586 10.12 -28.04 -32.51
CA VAL A 586 9.93 -29.48 -32.32
C VAL A 586 11.23 -30.28 -32.44
N ASN A 587 12.27 -29.71 -33.07
CA ASN A 587 13.60 -30.27 -33.15
C ASN A 587 14.50 -29.80 -32.03
#